data_ff3bd7757650493084d775f3f9f03651
#
_entry.id   ff3bd7757650493084d775f3f9f03651
#
_cell.length_a   1.000
_cell.length_b   1.000
_cell.length_c   1.000
_cell.angle_alpha   90.00
_cell.angle_beta   90.00
_cell.angle_gamma   90.00
#
_symmetry.space_group_name_H-M   'P 1'
#
loop_
_entity.id
_entity.type
_entity.pdbx_description
1 polymer ?
#
loop_
_entity_poly.entity_id
_entity_poly.type
_entity_poly.pdbx_seq_one_letter_code
_entity_poly.pdbx_strand_id
1 'polypeptide(L)'
;MNRKDSEQPRILVVDDHPSSRMTAVALLSVEGYDVVEAESGPIALDCVVEANPDLILLDVMMPGMDGFEVCRRLKQDEQTRLIPIIFITALGDRQGRLRGIEAGGDDFLTKPFDQLELSARVKSLVSQKRLNEDLDHAEQVLFSIARTVESRDPNTGDHCERLSQ
;
A
#
# COMPACT_ATOMS: atom_id res chain seq x y z
N MET A 1 -18.42 8.61 -8.40
CA MET A 1 -18.52 7.41 -7.54
C MET A 1 -17.24 6.61 -7.71
N ASN A 2 -16.36 6.70 -6.74
CA ASN A 2 -15.03 6.08 -6.85
C ASN A 2 -15.17 4.55 -6.81
N ARG A 3 -14.49 3.86 -7.71
CA ARG A 3 -14.52 2.40 -7.87
C ARG A 3 -14.10 1.61 -6.62
N LYS A 4 -13.56 2.28 -5.60
CA LYS A 4 -12.98 1.66 -4.40
C LYS A 4 -13.94 1.47 -3.20
N ASP A 5 -15.07 2.16 -3.16
CA ASP A 5 -15.96 2.11 -1.98
C ASP A 5 -16.78 0.83 -1.85
N SER A 6 -16.81 -0.02 -2.89
CA SER A 6 -17.56 -1.27 -2.91
C SER A 6 -16.74 -2.51 -3.28
N GLU A 7 -15.46 -2.35 -3.61
CA GLU A 7 -14.59 -3.49 -3.94
C GLU A 7 -13.92 -4.06 -2.68
N GLN A 8 -13.84 -5.39 -2.63
CA GLN A 8 -13.08 -6.10 -1.60
C GLN A 8 -11.63 -5.63 -1.61
N PRO A 9 -11.03 -5.39 -0.43
CA PRO A 9 -9.61 -5.05 -0.38
C PRO A 9 -8.75 -6.15 -0.99
N ARG A 10 -7.78 -5.75 -1.79
CA ARG A 10 -6.86 -6.67 -2.47
C ARG A 10 -5.53 -6.77 -1.75
N ILE A 11 -5.06 -7.98 -1.53
CA ILE A 11 -3.78 -8.28 -0.90
C ILE A 11 -2.89 -9.01 -1.90
N LEU A 12 -1.66 -8.53 -2.09
CA LEU A 12 -0.64 -9.25 -2.83
C LEU A 12 0.20 -10.08 -1.84
N VAL A 13 0.19 -11.39 -2.02
CA VAL A 13 1.00 -12.33 -1.21
C VAL A 13 2.22 -12.74 -2.01
N VAL A 14 3.41 -12.44 -1.50
CA VAL A 14 4.71 -12.77 -2.12
C VAL A 14 5.46 -13.74 -1.25
N ASP A 15 5.59 -14.98 -1.68
CA ASP A 15 6.30 -16.04 -0.97
C ASP A 15 6.73 -17.11 -1.98
N ASP A 16 7.98 -17.52 -1.96
CA ASP A 16 8.53 -18.55 -2.87
C ASP A 16 8.15 -19.98 -2.46
N HIS A 17 7.71 -20.20 -1.21
CA HIS A 17 7.27 -21.49 -0.72
C HIS A 17 5.77 -21.71 -0.98
N PRO A 18 5.39 -22.67 -1.82
CA PRO A 18 3.98 -22.89 -2.17
C PRO A 18 3.07 -23.14 -0.97
N SER A 19 3.52 -23.94 0.00
CA SER A 19 2.72 -24.27 1.20
C SER A 19 2.49 -23.05 2.10
N SER A 20 3.50 -22.24 2.31
CA SER A 20 3.41 -20.98 3.07
C SER A 20 2.48 -19.99 2.39
N ARG A 21 2.65 -19.82 1.08
CA ARG A 21 1.79 -18.95 0.25
C ARG A 21 0.34 -19.39 0.29
N MET A 22 0.05 -20.69 0.11
CA MET A 22 -1.30 -21.23 0.19
C MET A 22 -1.96 -20.98 1.55
N THR A 23 -1.22 -21.12 2.65
CA THR A 23 -1.73 -20.86 3.99
C THR A 23 -2.14 -19.40 4.14
N ALA A 24 -1.29 -18.47 3.74
CA ALA A 24 -1.61 -17.03 3.80
C ALA A 24 -2.82 -16.68 2.92
N VAL A 25 -2.88 -17.22 1.70
CA VAL A 25 -4.02 -17.01 0.79
C VAL A 25 -5.32 -17.54 1.38
N ALA A 26 -5.31 -18.75 1.96
CA ALA A 26 -6.50 -19.34 2.58
C ALA A 26 -7.02 -18.50 3.74
N LEU A 27 -6.13 -18.05 4.63
CA LEU A 27 -6.49 -17.23 5.78
C LEU A 27 -7.11 -15.89 5.37
N LEU A 28 -6.50 -15.21 4.40
CA LEU A 28 -6.97 -13.93 3.89
C LEU A 28 -8.29 -14.06 3.10
N SER A 29 -8.43 -15.13 2.32
CA SER A 29 -9.66 -15.37 1.55
C SER A 29 -10.88 -15.63 2.43
N VAL A 30 -10.70 -16.35 3.53
CA VAL A 30 -11.76 -16.57 4.54
C VAL A 30 -12.24 -15.24 5.14
N GLU A 31 -11.36 -14.26 5.26
CA GLU A 31 -11.71 -12.93 5.78
C GLU A 31 -12.31 -11.99 4.72
N GLY A 32 -12.46 -12.45 3.50
CA GLY A 32 -13.11 -11.69 2.43
C GLY A 32 -12.17 -10.78 1.64
N TYR A 33 -10.87 -10.99 1.71
CA TYR A 33 -9.91 -10.27 0.86
C TYR A 33 -9.82 -10.90 -0.54
N ASP A 34 -9.64 -10.07 -1.55
CA ASP A 34 -9.22 -10.50 -2.88
C ASP A 34 -7.70 -10.69 -2.87
N VAL A 35 -7.21 -11.88 -3.20
CA VAL A 35 -5.79 -12.22 -3.06
C VAL A 35 -5.15 -12.48 -4.40
N VAL A 36 -4.05 -11.78 -4.65
CA VAL A 36 -3.15 -12.02 -5.79
C VAL A 36 -1.85 -12.62 -5.26
N GLU A 37 -1.29 -13.57 -5.98
CA GLU A 37 -0.10 -14.30 -5.59
C GLU A 37 1.09 -13.97 -6.48
N ALA A 38 2.28 -13.93 -5.90
CA ALA A 38 3.55 -13.90 -6.60
C ALA A 38 4.55 -14.84 -5.92
N GLU A 39 5.22 -15.67 -6.71
CA GLU A 39 6.18 -16.66 -6.21
C GLU A 39 7.62 -16.16 -6.11
N SER A 40 7.87 -14.91 -6.50
CA SER A 40 9.18 -14.29 -6.44
C SER A 40 9.11 -12.77 -6.41
N GLY A 41 10.22 -12.13 -6.03
CA GLY A 41 10.35 -10.68 -6.04
C GLY A 41 10.14 -10.05 -7.43
N PRO A 42 10.81 -10.54 -8.49
CA PRO A 42 10.59 -10.02 -9.84
C PRO A 42 9.15 -10.11 -10.32
N ILE A 43 8.47 -11.24 -10.07
CA ILE A 43 7.05 -11.42 -10.42
C ILE A 43 6.17 -10.42 -9.65
N ALA A 44 6.44 -10.21 -8.37
CA ALA A 44 5.73 -9.23 -7.57
C ALA A 44 5.86 -7.81 -8.13
N LEU A 45 7.08 -7.40 -8.51
CA LEU A 45 7.33 -6.09 -9.10
C LEU A 45 6.63 -5.91 -10.46
N ASP A 46 6.57 -6.97 -11.27
CA ASP A 46 5.91 -6.94 -12.58
C ASP A 46 4.38 -6.81 -12.48
N CYS A 47 3.77 -7.44 -11.47
CA CYS A 47 2.32 -7.47 -11.36
C CYS A 47 1.71 -6.41 -10.44
N VAL A 48 2.50 -5.78 -9.56
CA VAL A 48 1.98 -4.91 -8.51
C VAL A 48 1.20 -3.70 -9.02
N VAL A 49 1.63 -3.09 -10.11
CA VAL A 49 0.99 -1.90 -10.66
C VAL A 49 -0.40 -2.24 -11.21
N GLU A 50 -0.51 -3.32 -11.96
CA GLU A 50 -1.78 -3.80 -12.52
C GLU A 50 -2.71 -4.32 -11.42
N ALA A 51 -2.17 -5.10 -10.48
CA ALA A 51 -2.93 -5.63 -9.34
C ALA A 51 -3.44 -4.53 -8.42
N ASN A 52 -2.68 -3.44 -8.28
CA ASN A 52 -2.99 -2.31 -7.40
C ASN A 52 -3.50 -2.73 -6.02
N PRO A 53 -2.70 -3.49 -5.25
CA PRO A 53 -3.14 -4.02 -3.97
C PRO A 53 -3.27 -2.94 -2.90
N ASP A 54 -4.12 -3.20 -1.91
CA ASP A 54 -4.26 -2.36 -0.73
C ASP A 54 -3.19 -2.67 0.33
N LEU A 55 -2.54 -3.83 0.23
CA LEU A 55 -1.45 -4.26 1.10
C LEU A 55 -0.64 -5.36 0.43
N ILE A 56 0.65 -5.42 0.76
CA ILE A 56 1.56 -6.48 0.32
C ILE A 56 2.03 -7.26 1.54
N LEU A 57 1.83 -8.58 1.49
CA LEU A 57 2.38 -9.52 2.45
C LEU A 57 3.62 -10.17 1.83
N LEU A 58 4.79 -9.90 2.37
CA LEU A 58 6.07 -10.12 1.68
C LEU A 58 7.02 -10.98 2.52
N ASP A 59 7.35 -12.17 2.01
CA ASP A 59 8.38 -13.01 2.63
C ASP A 59 9.76 -12.36 2.46
N VAL A 60 10.56 -12.39 3.53
CA VAL A 60 11.93 -11.86 3.53
C VAL A 60 12.88 -12.81 2.83
N MET A 61 12.77 -14.10 3.14
CA MET A 61 13.73 -15.12 2.69
C MET A 61 13.32 -15.73 1.35
N MET A 62 13.72 -15.07 0.27
CA MET A 62 13.51 -15.57 -1.08
C MET A 62 14.84 -15.64 -1.84
N PRO A 63 15.05 -16.67 -2.70
CA PRO A 63 16.26 -16.77 -3.51
C PRO A 63 16.34 -15.65 -4.55
N GLY A 64 17.55 -15.18 -4.82
CA GLY A 64 17.82 -14.10 -5.75
C GLY A 64 17.49 -12.74 -5.16
N MET A 65 16.31 -12.24 -5.35
CA MET A 65 15.83 -10.98 -4.78
C MET A 65 15.09 -11.26 -3.47
N ASP A 66 15.65 -10.81 -2.33
CA ASP A 66 14.99 -10.93 -1.03
C ASP A 66 13.85 -9.92 -0.83
N GLY A 67 13.06 -10.11 0.22
CA GLY A 67 11.93 -9.24 0.51
C GLY A 67 12.33 -7.80 0.82
N PHE A 68 13.50 -7.56 1.39
CA PHE A 68 13.98 -6.20 1.66
C PHE A 68 14.25 -5.42 0.37
N GLU A 69 14.84 -6.08 -0.62
CA GLU A 69 15.10 -5.46 -1.94
C GLU A 69 13.80 -5.16 -2.68
N VAL A 70 12.83 -6.08 -2.65
CA VAL A 70 11.48 -5.85 -3.21
C VAL A 70 10.84 -4.61 -2.55
N CYS A 71 10.87 -4.54 -1.23
CA CYS A 71 10.34 -3.41 -0.49
C CYS A 71 10.99 -2.08 -0.86
N ARG A 72 12.32 -2.03 -0.92
CA ARG A 72 13.06 -0.82 -1.34
C ARG A 72 12.61 -0.33 -2.71
N ARG A 73 12.50 -1.22 -3.68
CA ARG A 73 12.07 -0.87 -5.05
C ARG A 73 10.64 -0.36 -5.08
N LEU A 74 9.73 -1.00 -4.34
CA LEU A 74 8.34 -0.56 -4.24
C LEU A 74 8.21 0.81 -3.58
N LYS A 75 9.03 1.09 -2.56
CA LYS A 75 9.00 2.38 -1.84
C LYS A 75 9.68 3.52 -2.60
N GLN A 76 10.52 3.22 -3.57
CA GLN A 76 11.14 4.20 -4.46
C GLN A 76 10.26 4.61 -5.65
N ASP A 77 9.29 3.78 -6.02
CA ASP A 77 8.37 4.04 -7.11
C ASP A 77 7.14 4.82 -6.63
N GLU A 78 6.85 5.96 -7.27
CA GLU A 78 5.72 6.81 -6.91
C GLU A 78 4.36 6.11 -6.98
N GLN A 79 4.22 5.12 -7.86
CA GLN A 79 2.97 4.38 -8.03
C GLN A 79 2.70 3.38 -6.91
N THR A 80 3.76 2.91 -6.23
CA THR A 80 3.66 1.82 -5.25
C THR A 80 4.11 2.19 -3.85
N ARG A 81 4.77 3.33 -3.66
CA ARG A 81 5.36 3.74 -2.38
C ARG A 81 4.38 3.83 -1.21
N LEU A 82 3.11 4.12 -1.48
CA LEU A 82 2.08 4.25 -0.45
C LEU A 82 1.40 2.94 -0.09
N ILE A 83 1.69 1.85 -0.81
CA ILE A 83 1.14 0.53 -0.48
C ILE A 83 1.84 0.02 0.79
N PRO A 84 1.10 -0.28 1.86
CA PRO A 84 1.68 -0.82 3.08
C PRO A 84 2.24 -2.23 2.85
N ILE A 85 3.38 -2.52 3.49
CA ILE A 85 4.09 -3.79 3.39
C ILE A 85 4.25 -4.41 4.77
N ILE A 86 3.74 -5.62 4.94
CA ILE A 86 4.00 -6.48 6.09
C ILE A 86 5.04 -7.51 5.67
N PHE A 87 6.18 -7.52 6.34
CA PHE A 87 7.16 -8.59 6.18
C PHE A 87 6.74 -9.83 6.94
N ILE A 88 6.85 -10.98 6.27
CA ILE A 88 6.74 -12.29 6.91
C ILE A 88 8.14 -12.89 6.97
N THR A 89 8.57 -13.31 8.14
CA THR A 89 9.90 -13.86 8.32
C THR A 89 9.95 -14.94 9.40
N ALA A 90 10.77 -15.96 9.18
CA ALA A 90 11.17 -16.89 10.24
C ALA A 90 12.21 -16.28 11.18
N LEU A 91 12.83 -15.14 10.78
CA LEU A 91 13.86 -14.45 11.53
C LEU A 91 13.22 -13.47 12.52
N GLY A 92 13.13 -13.89 13.78
CA GLY A 92 12.69 -13.03 14.87
C GLY A 92 13.78 -12.12 15.44
N ASP A 93 14.91 -11.92 14.74
CA ASP A 93 16.03 -11.16 15.25
C ASP A 93 15.87 -9.64 15.08
N ARG A 94 16.54 -8.91 15.97
CA ARG A 94 16.55 -7.45 15.98
C ARG A 94 17.13 -6.85 14.69
N GLN A 95 18.14 -7.48 14.10
CA GLN A 95 18.78 -7.01 12.87
C GLN A 95 17.86 -7.11 11.67
N GLY A 96 17.10 -8.18 11.54
CA GLY A 96 16.11 -8.35 10.49
C GLY A 96 15.01 -7.28 10.55
N ARG A 97 14.56 -6.95 11.77
CA ARG A 97 13.56 -5.88 11.97
C ARG A 97 14.11 -4.51 11.60
N LEU A 98 15.34 -4.20 11.97
CA LEU A 98 15.99 -2.93 11.60
C LEU A 98 16.13 -2.81 10.08
N ARG A 99 16.59 -3.85 9.40
CA ARG A 99 16.70 -3.88 7.93
C ARG A 99 15.34 -3.65 7.23
N GLY A 100 14.29 -4.22 7.80
CA GLY A 100 12.94 -4.01 7.27
C GLY A 100 12.42 -2.58 7.44
N ILE A 101 12.68 -1.96 8.59
CA ILE A 101 12.35 -0.55 8.83
C ILE A 101 13.14 0.34 7.88
N GLU A 102 14.44 0.10 7.70
CA GLU A 102 15.30 0.82 6.75
C GLU A 102 14.84 0.64 5.30
N ALA A 103 14.31 -0.53 4.96
CA ALA A 103 13.72 -0.78 3.64
C ALA A 103 12.37 -0.07 3.40
N GLY A 104 11.75 0.45 4.46
CA GLY A 104 10.47 1.15 4.40
C GLY A 104 9.25 0.26 4.67
N GLY A 105 9.43 -0.91 5.26
CA GLY A 105 8.32 -1.79 5.67
C GLY A 105 7.49 -1.19 6.81
N ASP A 106 6.21 -1.50 6.80
CA ASP A 106 5.24 -0.93 7.73
C ASP A 106 5.01 -1.80 8.97
N ASP A 107 5.16 -3.11 8.84
CA ASP A 107 5.00 -4.04 9.95
C ASP A 107 5.72 -5.37 9.68
N PHE A 108 5.77 -6.23 10.72
CA PHE A 108 6.41 -7.54 10.70
C PHE A 108 5.49 -8.61 11.29
N LEU A 109 5.57 -9.79 10.72
CA LEU A 109 4.90 -10.98 11.19
C LEU A 109 5.89 -12.15 11.21
N THR A 110 6.09 -12.77 12.37
CA THR A 110 7.03 -13.88 12.52
C THR A 110 6.34 -15.21 12.26
N LYS A 111 6.93 -16.08 11.44
CA LYS A 111 6.46 -17.46 11.22
C LYS A 111 6.84 -18.33 12.43
N PRO A 112 5.97 -19.23 12.89
CA PRO A 112 4.56 -19.38 12.52
C PRO A 112 3.69 -18.27 13.09
N PHE A 113 2.75 -17.76 12.31
CA PHE A 113 1.78 -16.76 12.75
C PHE A 113 0.38 -17.37 12.84
N ASP A 114 -0.43 -16.85 13.72
CA ASP A 114 -1.83 -17.25 13.81
C ASP A 114 -2.76 -16.32 13.01
N GLN A 115 -3.98 -16.79 12.77
CA GLN A 115 -4.98 -16.05 12.02
C GLN A 115 -5.32 -14.70 12.66
N LEU A 116 -5.41 -14.64 13.99
CA LEU A 116 -5.79 -13.42 14.71
C LEU A 116 -4.72 -12.34 14.57
N GLU A 117 -3.45 -12.72 14.66
CA GLU A 117 -2.34 -11.78 14.48
C GLU A 117 -2.27 -11.25 13.04
N LEU A 118 -2.36 -12.12 12.04
CA LEU A 118 -2.41 -11.74 10.63
C LEU A 118 -3.60 -10.80 10.36
N SER A 119 -4.79 -11.19 10.78
CA SER A 119 -6.02 -10.44 10.59
C SER A 119 -5.95 -9.03 11.19
N ALA A 120 -5.50 -8.92 12.43
CA ALA A 120 -5.40 -7.62 13.10
C ALA A 120 -4.45 -6.65 12.39
N ARG A 121 -3.28 -7.12 11.96
CA ARG A 121 -2.27 -6.30 11.27
C ARG A 121 -2.75 -5.88 9.89
N VAL A 122 -3.27 -6.81 9.11
CA VAL A 122 -3.79 -6.54 7.76
C VAL A 122 -4.94 -5.55 7.83
N LYS A 123 -5.93 -5.78 8.67
CA LYS A 123 -7.09 -4.90 8.83
C LYS A 123 -6.70 -3.49 9.23
N SER A 124 -5.78 -3.34 10.16
CA SER A 124 -5.29 -2.03 10.60
C SER A 124 -4.65 -1.24 9.46
N LEU A 125 -3.72 -1.85 8.74
CA LEU A 125 -2.99 -1.17 7.67
C LEU A 125 -3.85 -0.91 6.43
N VAL A 126 -4.74 -1.81 6.06
CA VAL A 126 -5.68 -1.61 4.95
C VAL A 126 -6.63 -0.45 5.25
N SER A 127 -7.18 -0.41 6.47
CA SER A 127 -8.06 0.68 6.90
C SER A 127 -7.35 2.03 6.91
N GLN A 128 -6.12 2.07 7.39
CA GLN A 128 -5.30 3.29 7.39
C GLN A 128 -4.99 3.79 5.97
N LYS A 129 -4.63 2.90 5.07
CA LYS A 129 -4.38 3.25 3.66
C LYS A 129 -5.62 3.84 3.00
N ARG A 130 -6.77 3.19 3.15
CA ARG A 130 -8.03 3.66 2.56
C ARG A 130 -8.45 5.02 3.10
N LEU A 131 -8.31 5.23 4.41
CA LEU A 131 -8.61 6.52 5.03
C LEU A 131 -7.71 7.64 4.46
N ASN A 132 -6.43 7.39 4.28
CA ASN A 132 -5.51 8.36 3.69
C ASN A 132 -5.87 8.68 2.22
N GLU A 133 -6.25 7.67 1.44
CA GLU A 133 -6.70 7.88 0.05
C GLU A 133 -7.99 8.72 -0.02
N ASP A 134 -8.92 8.51 0.91
CA ASP A 134 -10.15 9.29 0.99
C ASP A 134 -9.88 10.76 1.35
N LEU A 135 -8.93 11.00 2.27
CA LEU A 135 -8.51 12.36 2.64
C LEU A 135 -7.82 13.08 1.46
N ASP A 136 -6.90 12.41 0.78
CA ASP A 136 -6.22 12.97 -0.40
C ASP A 136 -7.23 13.30 -1.51
N HIS A 137 -8.22 12.43 -1.71
CA HIS A 137 -9.28 12.67 -2.69
C HIS A 137 -10.14 13.86 -2.32
N ALA A 138 -10.54 13.99 -1.05
CA ALA A 138 -11.31 15.13 -0.55
C ALA A 138 -10.54 16.45 -0.72
N GLU A 139 -9.25 16.47 -0.42
CA GLU A 139 -8.39 17.64 -0.66
C GLU A 139 -8.33 18.04 -2.13
N GLN A 140 -8.17 17.08 -3.03
CA GLN A 140 -8.15 17.35 -4.48
C GLN A 140 -9.47 17.93 -4.98
N VAL A 141 -10.61 17.41 -4.50
CA VAL A 141 -11.93 17.94 -4.83
C VAL A 141 -12.10 19.38 -4.33
N LEU A 142 -11.74 19.66 -3.08
CA LEU A 142 -11.80 21.00 -2.52
C LEU A 142 -10.92 22.00 -3.28
N PHE A 143 -9.69 21.60 -3.64
CA PHE A 143 -8.79 22.41 -4.42
C PHE A 143 -9.33 22.71 -5.84
N SER A 144 -9.95 21.72 -6.48
CA SER A 144 -10.60 21.88 -7.77
C SER A 144 -11.77 22.88 -7.72
N ILE A 145 -12.59 22.79 -6.66
CA ILE A 145 -13.71 23.71 -6.45
C ILE A 145 -13.18 25.13 -6.21
N ALA A 146 -12.18 25.30 -5.36
CA ALA A 146 -11.56 26.60 -5.07
C ALA A 146 -11.05 27.28 -6.35
N ARG A 147 -10.32 26.56 -7.20
CA ARG A 147 -9.86 27.08 -8.49
C ARG A 147 -11.01 27.47 -9.42
N THR A 148 -12.10 26.71 -9.42
CA THR A 148 -13.28 27.02 -10.26
C THR A 148 -13.98 28.29 -9.79
N VAL A 149 -14.06 28.51 -8.48
CA VAL A 149 -14.64 29.73 -7.89
C VAL A 149 -13.80 30.95 -8.22
N GLU A 150 -12.45 30.86 -8.04
CA GLU A 150 -11.53 31.96 -8.38
C GLU A 150 -11.58 32.33 -9.86
N SER A 151 -11.72 31.36 -10.75
CA SER A 151 -11.80 31.61 -12.19
C SER A 151 -13.12 32.25 -12.65
N ARG A 152 -14.16 32.23 -11.80
CA ARG A 152 -15.48 32.82 -12.09
C ARG A 152 -15.71 34.19 -11.48
N ASP A 153 -14.78 34.70 -10.68
CA ASP A 153 -14.88 36.07 -10.14
C ASP A 153 -14.15 37.06 -11.07
N PRO A 154 -14.87 37.75 -11.97
CA PRO A 154 -14.25 38.71 -12.90
C PRO A 154 -13.82 40.01 -12.21
N ASN A 155 -14.02 40.16 -10.89
CA ASN A 155 -13.85 41.44 -10.21
C ASN A 155 -12.48 41.64 -9.55
N THR A 156 -11.59 40.64 -9.54
CA THR A 156 -10.27 40.78 -8.94
C THR A 156 -9.23 41.43 -9.88
N GLY A 157 -9.50 41.50 -11.16
CA GLY A 157 -8.60 42.15 -12.14
C GLY A 157 -8.68 43.68 -12.15
N ASP A 158 -9.81 44.26 -11.79
CA ASP A 158 -10.05 45.70 -11.92
C ASP A 158 -9.62 46.54 -10.68
N HIS A 159 -9.32 45.87 -9.57
CA HIS A 159 -8.93 46.60 -8.33
C HIS A 159 -7.43 46.95 -8.27
N CYS A 160 -6.59 46.27 -9.00
CA CYS A 160 -5.16 46.56 -9.06
C CYS A 160 -4.80 47.68 -10.03
N GLU A 161 -5.62 48.01 -11.03
CA GLU A 161 -5.33 49.09 -11.99
C GLU A 161 -5.73 50.50 -11.45
N ARG A 162 -6.56 50.58 -10.45
CA ARG A 162 -7.00 51.88 -9.86
C ARG A 162 -6.06 52.44 -8.77
N LEU A 163 -5.05 51.71 -8.36
CA LEU A 163 -4.10 52.16 -7.32
C LEU A 163 -2.77 52.64 -7.87
N SER A 164 -2.57 52.67 -9.21
CA SER A 164 -1.35 53.11 -9.86
C SER A 164 -1.51 54.38 -10.76
N GLN A 165 -2.53 55.22 -10.44
CA GLN A 165 -2.61 56.58 -10.98
C GLN A 165 -2.54 57.63 -9.87
#